data_0be69f8bfcc4ddb1238a5bc3c6f9c8e0
#
_entry.id   0be69f8bfcc4ddb1238a5bc3c6f9c8e0
#
_cell.length_a   1.000
_cell.length_b   1.000
_cell.length_c   1.000
_cell.angle_alpha   90.00
_cell.angle_beta   90.00
_cell.angle_gamma   90.00
#
_symmetry.space_group_name_H-M   'P 1'
#
loop_
_entity.id
_entity.type
_entity.pdbx_description
1 polymer ?
#
loop_
_entity_poly.entity_id
_entity_poly.type
_entity_poly.pdbx_seq_one_letter_code
_entity_poly.pdbx_strand_id
1 'polypeptide(L)' 'MTEIDVLMGQIDEKADQLKDAVVVGNMDHVQYQRVCGEIRGLLIAKGYILDLKDKMERMNE' A
#
# COMPACT_ATOMS: atom_id res chain seq x y z
N MET A 1 15.11 1.10 12.45
CA MET A 1 13.80 0.82 11.80
C MET A 1 12.69 1.35 12.70
N THR A 2 11.83 2.18 12.17
CA THR A 2 10.72 2.76 12.92
C THR A 2 9.44 1.96 12.72
N GLU A 3 8.46 2.20 13.60
CA GLU A 3 7.12 1.60 13.46
C GLU A 3 6.47 1.99 12.14
N ILE A 4 6.73 3.22 11.67
CA ILE A 4 6.23 3.69 10.38
C ILE A 4 6.83 2.87 9.24
N ASP A 5 8.12 2.56 9.31
CA ASP A 5 8.79 1.74 8.29
C ASP A 5 8.21 0.33 8.26
N VAL A 6 7.90 -0.25 9.42
CA VAL A 6 7.26 -1.56 9.52
C VAL A 6 5.88 -1.52 8.88
N LEU A 7 5.08 -0.49 9.19
CA LEU A 7 3.74 -0.33 8.61
C LEU A 7 3.80 -0.19 7.09
N MET A 8 4.73 0.62 6.58
CA MET A 8 4.91 0.76 5.14
C MET A 8 5.28 -0.56 4.47
N GLY A 9 6.14 -1.35 5.12
CA GLY A 9 6.49 -2.68 4.62
C GLY A 9 5.30 -3.61 4.54
N GLN A 10 4.41 -3.57 5.53
CA GLN A 10 3.19 -4.36 5.53
C GLN A 10 2.24 -3.95 4.40
N ILE A 11 2.13 -2.65 4.14
CA ILE A 11 1.29 -2.14 3.06
C ILE A 11 1.87 -2.57 1.70
N ASP A 12 3.17 -2.44 1.51
CA ASP A 12 3.84 -2.87 0.27
C ASP A 12 3.65 -4.36 0.03
N GLU A 13 3.82 -5.17 1.07
CA GLU A 13 3.64 -6.63 0.98
C GLU A 13 2.21 -6.98 0.57
N LYS A 14 1.22 -6.33 1.19
CA LYS A 14 -0.18 -6.56 0.84
C LYS A 14 -0.49 -6.14 -0.59
N ALA A 15 0.04 -5.00 -1.02
CA ALA A 15 -0.15 -4.53 -2.39
C ALA A 15 0.48 -5.50 -3.40
N ASP A 16 1.66 -6.03 -3.10
CA ASP A 16 2.32 -6.99 -3.96
C ASP A 16 1.54 -8.30 -4.06
N GLN A 17 0.99 -8.80 -2.95
CA GLN A 17 0.13 -9.98 -2.94
C GLN A 17 -1.09 -9.78 -3.83
N LEU A 18 -1.73 -8.62 -3.77
CA LEU A 18 -2.89 -8.30 -4.58
C LEU A 18 -2.53 -8.19 -6.07
N LYS A 19 -1.37 -7.61 -6.38
CA LYS A 19 -0.88 -7.54 -7.76
C LYS A 19 -0.60 -8.93 -8.31
N ASP A 20 -0.01 -9.81 -7.53
CA ASP A 20 0.25 -11.20 -7.93
C ASP A 20 -1.06 -11.92 -8.25
N ALA A 21 -2.09 -11.72 -7.45
CA ALA A 21 -3.39 -12.32 -7.70
C ALA A 21 -3.99 -11.85 -9.04
N VAL A 22 -3.79 -10.58 -9.40
CA VAL A 22 -4.23 -10.03 -10.69
C VAL A 22 -3.46 -10.67 -11.85
N VAL A 23 -2.15 -10.83 -11.68
CA VAL A 23 -1.28 -11.40 -12.72
C VAL A 23 -1.63 -12.86 -13.01
N VAL A 24 -1.99 -13.62 -11.97
CA VAL A 24 -2.43 -15.02 -12.14
C VAL A 24 -3.70 -15.13 -12.99
N GLY A 25 -4.58 -14.13 -12.96
CA GLY A 25 -5.59 -13.97 -13.99
C GLY A 25 -6.85 -14.80 -13.87
N ASN A 26 -7.13 -15.40 -12.71
CA ASN A 26 -8.33 -16.20 -12.48
C ASN A 26 -9.48 -15.39 -11.85
N MET A 27 -9.56 -14.12 -12.16
CA MET A 27 -10.57 -13.24 -11.60
C MET A 27 -11.62 -12.88 -12.63
N ASP A 28 -12.89 -12.84 -12.21
CA ASP A 28 -13.92 -12.21 -13.03
C ASP A 28 -13.75 -10.68 -12.96
N HIS A 29 -14.53 -9.97 -13.78
CA HIS A 29 -14.41 -8.51 -13.90
C HIS A 29 -14.68 -7.80 -12.59
N VAL A 30 -15.67 -8.25 -11.81
CA VAL A 30 -16.02 -7.63 -10.54
C VAL A 30 -14.89 -7.79 -9.52
N GLN A 31 -14.33 -8.99 -9.43
CA GLN A 31 -13.19 -9.26 -8.55
C GLN A 31 -11.97 -8.44 -8.95
N TYR A 32 -11.71 -8.36 -10.24
CA TYR A 32 -10.61 -7.56 -10.77
C TYR A 32 -10.74 -6.10 -10.36
N GLN A 33 -11.92 -5.50 -10.54
CA GLN A 33 -12.16 -4.11 -10.16
C GLN A 33 -12.00 -3.90 -8.66
N ARG A 34 -12.46 -4.85 -7.85
CA ARG A 34 -12.33 -4.78 -6.39
C ARG A 34 -10.86 -4.78 -5.97
N VAL A 35 -10.08 -5.70 -6.54
CA VAL A 35 -8.67 -5.82 -6.20
C VAL A 35 -7.90 -4.58 -6.64
N CYS A 36 -8.19 -4.05 -7.82
CA CYS A 36 -7.57 -2.80 -8.29
C CYS A 36 -7.89 -1.64 -7.35
N GLY A 37 -9.13 -1.58 -6.85
CA GLY A 37 -9.52 -0.56 -5.86
C GLY A 37 -8.79 -0.72 -4.55
N GLU A 38 -8.58 -1.95 -4.08
CA GLU A 38 -7.81 -2.21 -2.86
C GLU A 38 -6.36 -1.78 -3.01
N ILE A 39 -5.72 -2.11 -4.14
CA ILE A 39 -4.35 -1.70 -4.43
C ILE A 39 -4.26 -0.17 -4.43
N ARG A 40 -5.19 0.48 -5.10
CA ARG A 40 -5.22 1.94 -5.18
C ARG A 40 -5.38 2.56 -3.79
N GLY A 41 -6.27 2.01 -2.96
CA GLY A 41 -6.46 2.48 -1.59
C GLY A 41 -5.20 2.33 -0.75
N LEU A 42 -4.48 1.21 -0.89
CA LEU A 42 -3.23 1.00 -0.18
C LEU A 42 -2.16 1.99 -0.62
N LEU A 43 -2.08 2.32 -1.91
CA LEU A 43 -1.11 3.29 -2.41
C LEU A 43 -1.45 4.70 -1.93
N ILE A 44 -2.72 5.06 -1.86
CA ILE A 44 -3.15 6.34 -1.31
C ILE A 44 -2.77 6.43 0.17
N ALA A 45 -3.05 5.38 0.94
CA ALA A 45 -2.69 5.33 2.35
C ALA A 45 -1.18 5.43 2.55
N LYS A 46 -0.41 4.75 1.71
CA LYS A 46 1.04 4.83 1.74
C LYS A 46 1.52 6.27 1.54
N GLY A 47 0.88 7.01 0.63
CA GLY A 47 1.19 8.41 0.40
C GLY A 47 1.01 9.27 1.65
N TYR A 48 -0.08 9.06 2.39
CA TYR A 48 -0.32 9.76 3.66
C TYR A 48 0.72 9.41 4.72
N ILE A 49 1.12 8.15 4.77
CA ILE A 49 2.13 7.69 5.73
C ILE A 49 3.49 8.30 5.41
N LEU A 50 3.85 8.39 4.14
CA LEU A 50 5.09 9.04 3.70
C LEU A 50 5.09 10.53 4.08
N ASP A 51 3.96 11.21 3.92
CA ASP A 51 3.83 12.60 4.32
C ASP A 51 4.02 12.76 5.83
N LEU A 52 3.43 11.86 6.61
CA LEU A 52 3.58 11.87 8.06
C LEU A 52 5.03 11.64 8.46
N LYS A 53 5.69 10.69 7.83
CA LYS A 53 7.10 10.40 8.10
C LYS A 53 7.97 11.63 7.83
N ASP A 54 7.73 12.30 6.71
CA ASP A 54 8.46 13.51 6.34
C ASP A 54 8.26 14.62 7.37
N LYS A 55 7.03 14.84 7.83
CA LYS A 55 6.72 15.83 8.86
C LYS A 55 7.41 15.51 10.18
N MET A 56 7.42 14.24 10.57
CA MET A 56 8.06 13.81 11.80
C MET A 56 9.57 14.03 11.74
N GLU A 57 10.21 13.76 10.62
CA GLU A 57 11.63 13.99 10.43
C GLU A 57 11.97 15.48 10.51
N ARG A 58 11.14 16.33 9.92
CA ARG A 58 11.32 17.78 10.00
C ARG A 58 11.17 18.32 11.42
N MET A 59 10.26 17.75 12.19
CA MET A 59 10.04 18.17 13.57
C MET A 59 11.22 17.86 14.47
N ASN A 60 12.07 16.91 14.08
CA ASN A 60 13.22 16.50 14.87
C ASN A 60 14.49 17.27 14.48
N GLU A 61 14.42 18.16 13.54
CA GLU A 61 15.51 19.06 13.19
C GLU A 61 15.51 20.29 14.14
#